data_60607990bad0b1c1583c79039e007012
#
_entry.id   60607990bad0b1c1583c79039e007012
#
_cell.length_a   1.000
_cell.length_b   1.000
_cell.length_c   1.000
_cell.angle_alpha   90.00
_cell.angle_beta   90.00
_cell.angle_gamma   90.00
#
_symmetry.space_group_name_H-M   'P 1'
#
loop_
_entity.id
_entity.type
_entity.pdbx_description
1 polymer ?
#
loop_
_entity_poly.entity_id
_entity_poly.type
_entity_poly.pdbx_seq_one_letter_code
_entity_poly.pdbx_strand_id
1 'polypeptide(L)'
;FWVLFITFFAVLYGSFDEEYFRQFQIQLLYLPEKLLATYFTIYFLLPRYLLKEEYLTFFGLLGLILIVSGFIHWVTALYIEIPLFFPNEKWGPLWYPNKILKSATYIYPVVVLATLIKFFKHWYKYQQATQQLIEDKLSAELKFLRSQIHPHFLFNTLNNLYALTLKKSDNAPEVVLKLSHLLNYMLYECNTERVPLSKEIELIQNYVSLERLRYGERLDVAFNVSGVSGNHVIAPMLILPFVENSFKHGTSDETENSWVSIDLS
;
A
#
# COMPACT_ATOMS: atom_id res chain seq x y z
N PHE A 1 -30.25 6.85 5.76
CA PHE A 1 -30.30 5.69 6.66
C PHE A 1 -31.42 5.86 7.69
N TRP A 2 -31.40 6.90 8.56
CA TRP A 2 -32.33 7.06 9.66
C TRP A 2 -33.80 7.19 9.22
N VAL A 3 -34.08 7.97 8.17
CA VAL A 3 -35.45 8.11 7.61
C VAL A 3 -35.98 6.75 7.16
N LEU A 4 -35.20 6.01 6.36
CA LEU A 4 -35.57 4.67 5.90
C LEU A 4 -35.78 3.69 7.07
N PHE A 5 -34.90 3.75 8.08
CA PHE A 5 -35.02 2.90 9.26
C PHE A 5 -36.31 3.18 10.04
N ILE A 6 -36.56 4.44 10.36
CA ILE A 6 -37.77 4.85 11.10
C ILE A 6 -39.02 4.46 10.32
N THR A 7 -39.10 4.79 9.03
CA THR A 7 -40.25 4.47 8.18
C THR A 7 -40.49 2.96 8.11
N PHE A 8 -39.41 2.19 7.91
CA PHE A 8 -39.52 0.73 7.84
C PHE A 8 -40.08 0.13 9.13
N PHE A 9 -39.55 0.52 10.30
CA PHE A 9 -40.04 -0.01 11.57
C PHE A 9 -41.42 0.54 11.96
N ALA A 10 -41.75 1.79 11.61
CA ALA A 10 -43.08 2.32 11.80
C ALA A 10 -44.14 1.56 10.99
N VAL A 11 -43.81 1.21 9.73
CA VAL A 11 -44.72 0.39 8.88
C VAL A 11 -44.77 -1.04 9.40
N LEU A 12 -43.62 -1.64 9.77
CA LEU A 12 -43.57 -3.02 10.27
C LEU A 12 -44.39 -3.19 11.54
N TYR A 13 -44.22 -2.34 12.55
CA TYR A 13 -45.00 -2.42 13.79
C TYR A 13 -46.44 -1.94 13.62
N GLY A 14 -46.63 -0.91 12.78
CA GLY A 14 -47.99 -0.42 12.48
C GLY A 14 -48.87 -1.44 11.75
N SER A 15 -48.25 -2.39 11.03
CA SER A 15 -49.02 -3.48 10.39
C SER A 15 -49.63 -4.49 11.36
N PHE A 16 -49.13 -4.57 12.61
CA PHE A 16 -49.72 -5.43 13.64
C PHE A 16 -50.88 -4.80 14.37
N ASP A 17 -50.87 -3.46 14.55
CA ASP A 17 -51.84 -2.72 15.36
C ASP A 17 -52.80 -1.88 14.49
N GLU A 18 -52.58 -1.82 13.16
CA GLU A 18 -53.24 -0.92 12.21
C GLU A 18 -53.08 0.59 12.51
N GLU A 19 -52.08 0.94 13.35
CA GLU A 19 -51.87 2.28 13.91
C GLU A 19 -50.49 2.87 13.46
N TYR A 20 -50.32 3.07 12.16
CA TYR A 20 -49.05 3.50 11.56
C TYR A 20 -48.51 4.84 12.09
N PHE A 21 -49.43 5.81 12.29
CA PHE A 21 -49.03 7.13 12.76
C PHE A 21 -48.52 7.11 14.21
N ARG A 22 -49.17 6.36 15.07
CA ARG A 22 -48.74 6.16 16.46
C ARG A 22 -47.38 5.50 16.49
N GLN A 23 -47.18 4.47 15.71
CA GLN A 23 -45.87 3.78 15.62
C GLN A 23 -44.75 4.68 15.09
N PHE A 24 -45.06 5.56 14.14
CA PHE A 24 -44.12 6.57 13.68
C PHE A 24 -43.72 7.54 14.79
N GLN A 25 -44.67 8.04 15.59
CA GLN A 25 -44.39 8.90 16.75
C GLN A 25 -43.53 8.18 17.81
N ILE A 26 -43.79 6.91 18.08
CA ILE A 26 -43.00 6.06 18.99
C ILE A 26 -41.58 5.93 18.47
N GLN A 27 -41.37 5.65 17.17
CA GLN A 27 -40.04 5.56 16.60
C GLN A 27 -39.25 6.88 16.69
N LEU A 28 -39.94 8.04 16.57
CA LEU A 28 -39.32 9.36 16.76
C LEU A 28 -38.92 9.60 18.24
N LEU A 29 -39.76 9.18 19.19
CA LEU A 29 -39.47 9.28 20.62
C LEU A 29 -38.18 8.58 20.99
N TYR A 30 -37.92 7.39 20.42
CA TYR A 30 -36.73 6.58 20.70
C TYR A 30 -35.54 6.89 19.79
N LEU A 31 -35.68 7.83 18.85
CA LEU A 31 -34.60 8.20 17.93
C LEU A 31 -33.32 8.70 18.65
N PRO A 32 -33.41 9.59 19.69
CA PRO A 32 -32.20 10.10 20.36
C PRO A 32 -31.32 9.01 20.98
N GLU A 33 -31.91 8.03 21.66
CA GLU A 33 -31.17 6.92 22.27
C GLU A 33 -30.52 6.01 21.21
N LYS A 34 -31.23 5.72 20.11
CA LYS A 34 -30.70 4.95 18.99
C LYS A 34 -29.53 5.65 18.32
N LEU A 35 -29.63 6.99 18.16
CA LEU A 35 -28.54 7.81 17.65
C LEU A 35 -27.31 7.73 18.55
N LEU A 36 -27.48 7.95 19.86
CA LEU A 36 -26.39 7.94 20.82
C LEU A 36 -25.66 6.57 20.82
N ALA A 37 -26.42 5.47 20.98
CA ALA A 37 -25.85 4.13 20.99
C ALA A 37 -25.11 3.79 19.69
N THR A 38 -25.71 4.12 18.54
CA THR A 38 -25.14 3.83 17.22
C THR A 38 -23.90 4.65 16.95
N TYR A 39 -23.95 5.97 17.15
CA TYR A 39 -22.80 6.84 16.86
C TYR A 39 -21.66 6.63 17.84
N PHE A 40 -21.94 6.38 19.11
CA PHE A 40 -20.92 6.01 20.07
C PHE A 40 -20.20 4.70 19.66
N THR A 41 -20.96 3.70 19.24
CA THR A 41 -20.39 2.44 18.76
C THR A 41 -19.53 2.66 17.50
N ILE A 42 -20.02 3.41 16.51
CA ILE A 42 -19.35 3.62 15.22
C ILE A 42 -18.10 4.51 15.33
N TYR A 43 -18.16 5.59 16.13
CA TYR A 43 -17.09 6.58 16.16
C TYR A 43 -16.12 6.39 17.32
N PHE A 44 -16.52 5.67 18.37
CA PHE A 44 -15.66 5.44 19.51
C PHE A 44 -15.25 3.96 19.64
N LEU A 45 -16.19 3.03 19.78
CA LEU A 45 -15.85 1.62 20.00
C LEU A 45 -15.18 0.97 18.80
N LEU A 46 -15.75 1.12 17.61
CA LEU A 46 -15.27 0.47 16.40
C LEU A 46 -13.81 0.85 16.08
N PRO A 47 -13.41 2.15 15.99
CA PRO A 47 -12.04 2.51 15.64
C PRO A 47 -11.04 2.25 16.78
N ARG A 48 -11.50 2.27 18.03
CA ARG A 48 -10.60 2.17 19.17
C ARG A 48 -10.30 0.74 19.60
N TYR A 49 -11.27 -0.17 19.41
CA TYR A 49 -11.15 -1.54 19.88
C TYR A 49 -11.31 -2.57 18.75
N LEU A 50 -12.40 -2.53 17.96
CA LEU A 50 -12.65 -3.54 16.93
C LEU A 50 -11.58 -3.53 15.84
N LEU A 51 -11.21 -2.36 15.32
CA LEU A 51 -10.18 -2.24 14.28
C LEU A 51 -8.75 -2.42 14.81
N LYS A 52 -8.56 -2.48 16.14
CA LYS A 52 -7.28 -2.83 16.79
C LYS A 52 -7.22 -4.27 17.26
N GLU A 53 -8.21 -5.09 16.89
CA GLU A 53 -8.30 -6.52 17.25
C GLU A 53 -8.53 -6.77 18.75
N GLU A 54 -8.93 -5.75 19.52
CA GLU A 54 -9.29 -5.87 20.93
C GLU A 54 -10.74 -6.33 21.09
N TYR A 55 -11.04 -7.54 20.60
CA TYR A 55 -12.41 -8.06 20.46
C TYR A 55 -13.13 -8.20 21.82
N LEU A 56 -12.44 -8.68 22.85
CA LEU A 56 -13.06 -8.88 24.16
C LEU A 56 -13.53 -7.55 24.78
N THR A 57 -12.70 -6.53 24.68
CA THR A 57 -13.02 -5.17 25.15
C THR A 57 -14.17 -4.58 24.34
N PHE A 58 -14.14 -4.76 23.00
CA PHE A 58 -15.20 -4.29 22.11
C PHE A 58 -16.55 -4.89 22.48
N PHE A 59 -16.65 -6.23 22.53
CA PHE A 59 -17.92 -6.91 22.81
C PHE A 59 -18.40 -6.70 24.24
N GLY A 60 -17.48 -6.60 25.21
CA GLY A 60 -17.82 -6.26 26.60
C GLY A 60 -18.44 -4.88 26.73
N LEU A 61 -17.82 -3.85 26.13
CA LEU A 61 -18.35 -2.49 26.14
C LEU A 61 -19.64 -2.37 25.30
N LEU A 62 -19.74 -3.04 24.17
CA LEU A 62 -20.96 -3.10 23.37
C LEU A 62 -22.12 -3.68 24.18
N GLY A 63 -21.88 -4.80 24.89
CA GLY A 63 -22.88 -5.41 25.79
C GLY A 63 -23.31 -4.44 26.90
N LEU A 64 -22.36 -3.71 27.49
CA LEU A 64 -22.68 -2.68 28.51
C LEU A 64 -23.56 -1.55 27.93
N ILE A 65 -23.23 -1.04 26.75
CA ILE A 65 -24.02 -0.02 26.07
C ILE A 65 -25.45 -0.51 25.82
N LEU A 66 -25.59 -1.74 25.34
CA LEU A 66 -26.92 -2.30 25.06
C LEU A 66 -27.76 -2.46 26.32
N ILE A 67 -27.16 -2.86 27.45
CA ILE A 67 -27.86 -2.93 28.74
C ILE A 67 -28.26 -1.54 29.21
N VAL A 68 -27.35 -0.55 29.16
CA VAL A 68 -27.64 0.83 29.56
C VAL A 68 -28.72 1.45 28.66
N SER A 69 -28.61 1.27 27.35
CA SER A 69 -29.62 1.75 26.40
C SER A 69 -30.95 1.05 26.62
N GLY A 70 -30.97 -0.28 26.87
CA GLY A 70 -32.19 -1.00 27.22
C GLY A 70 -32.86 -0.48 28.48
N PHE A 71 -32.07 -0.10 29.49
CA PHE A 71 -32.61 0.54 30.70
C PHE A 71 -33.19 1.93 30.42
N ILE A 72 -32.50 2.76 29.65
CA ILE A 72 -33.01 4.08 29.22
C ILE A 72 -34.31 3.92 28.43
N HIS A 73 -34.35 2.97 27.51
CA HIS A 73 -35.54 2.66 26.70
C HIS A 73 -36.71 2.28 27.59
N TRP A 74 -36.51 1.39 28.57
CA TRP A 74 -37.52 0.99 29.52
C TRP A 74 -38.03 2.17 30.38
N VAL A 75 -37.12 3.03 30.86
CA VAL A 75 -37.48 4.26 31.58
C VAL A 75 -38.32 5.18 30.72
N THR A 76 -37.91 5.39 29.47
CA THR A 76 -38.67 6.20 28.50
C THR A 76 -40.06 5.60 28.22
N ALA A 77 -40.15 4.27 28.07
CA ALA A 77 -41.40 3.59 27.91
C ALA A 77 -42.32 3.80 29.13
N LEU A 78 -41.77 3.64 30.32
CA LEU A 78 -42.56 3.71 31.58
C LEU A 78 -43.11 5.11 31.84
N TYR A 79 -42.30 6.17 31.61
CA TYR A 79 -42.64 7.54 31.97
C TYR A 79 -43.23 8.39 30.84
N ILE A 80 -43.03 8.00 29.58
CA ILE A 80 -43.42 8.80 28.40
C ILE A 80 -44.35 8.01 27.48
N GLU A 81 -43.91 6.85 26.97
CA GLU A 81 -44.62 6.09 25.96
C GLU A 81 -45.95 5.56 26.50
N ILE A 82 -45.92 4.81 27.62
CA ILE A 82 -47.12 4.21 28.18
C ILE A 82 -48.18 5.28 28.58
N PRO A 83 -47.83 6.34 29.33
CA PRO A 83 -48.82 7.38 29.68
C PRO A 83 -49.38 8.12 28.46
N LEU A 84 -48.58 8.30 27.41
CA LEU A 84 -48.97 9.10 26.23
C LEU A 84 -49.79 8.29 25.20
N PHE A 85 -49.38 7.03 24.96
CA PHE A 85 -49.95 6.22 23.88
C PHE A 85 -50.83 5.04 24.38
N PHE A 86 -50.64 4.60 25.64
CA PHE A 86 -51.29 3.43 26.22
C PHE A 86 -51.81 3.70 27.64
N PRO A 87 -52.67 4.73 27.87
CA PRO A 87 -53.05 5.18 29.21
C PRO A 87 -53.81 4.13 30.05
N ASN A 88 -54.38 3.12 29.41
CA ASN A 88 -55.12 2.06 30.07
C ASN A 88 -54.24 0.87 30.49
N GLU A 89 -52.95 0.86 30.13
CA GLU A 89 -52.06 -0.19 30.52
C GLU A 89 -51.50 0.01 31.95
N LYS A 90 -51.34 -1.08 32.69
CA LYS A 90 -50.77 -1.03 34.05
C LYS A 90 -49.25 -0.81 33.98
N TRP A 91 -48.76 0.12 34.78
CA TRP A 91 -47.35 0.40 34.95
C TRP A 91 -46.65 -0.77 35.60
N GLY A 92 -45.46 -1.14 35.10
CA GLY A 92 -44.57 -2.12 35.73
C GLY A 92 -43.61 -1.46 36.74
N PRO A 93 -42.87 -2.26 37.54
CA PRO A 93 -41.81 -1.72 38.40
C PRO A 93 -40.66 -1.17 37.58
N LEU A 94 -39.98 -0.14 38.09
CA LEU A 94 -38.83 0.47 37.45
C LEU A 94 -37.70 -0.57 37.20
N TRP A 95 -37.45 -1.41 38.20
CA TRP A 95 -36.50 -2.50 38.08
C TRP A 95 -37.18 -3.79 37.63
N TYR A 96 -37.16 -4.01 36.31
CA TYR A 96 -37.79 -5.19 35.68
C TYR A 96 -36.80 -5.79 34.63
N PRO A 97 -35.89 -6.68 35.04
CA PRO A 97 -34.81 -7.15 34.18
C PRO A 97 -35.29 -7.71 32.83
N ASN A 98 -36.37 -8.46 32.81
CA ASN A 98 -36.93 -9.05 31.58
C ASN A 98 -37.42 -7.97 30.59
N LYS A 99 -37.97 -6.86 31.09
CA LYS A 99 -38.41 -5.75 30.24
C LYS A 99 -37.22 -4.94 29.73
N ILE A 100 -36.22 -4.70 30.58
CA ILE A 100 -34.97 -4.04 30.22
C ILE A 100 -34.25 -4.84 29.10
N LEU A 101 -34.15 -6.14 29.27
CA LEU A 101 -33.54 -7.01 28.26
C LEU A 101 -34.34 -7.01 26.94
N LYS A 102 -35.68 -7.10 27.03
CA LYS A 102 -36.55 -6.97 25.85
C LYS A 102 -36.37 -5.61 25.18
N SER A 103 -36.28 -4.52 25.94
CA SER A 103 -36.07 -3.17 25.43
C SER A 103 -34.73 -3.03 24.68
N ALA A 104 -33.68 -3.70 25.12
CA ALA A 104 -32.41 -3.75 24.42
C ALA A 104 -32.55 -4.33 23.00
N THR A 105 -33.49 -5.26 22.77
CA THR A 105 -33.71 -5.87 21.44
C THR A 105 -34.26 -4.89 20.40
N TYR A 106 -34.87 -3.78 20.82
CA TYR A 106 -35.35 -2.74 19.89
C TYR A 106 -34.22 -1.82 19.39
N ILE A 107 -33.12 -1.75 20.14
CA ILE A 107 -31.95 -0.90 19.78
C ILE A 107 -30.91 -1.72 19.01
N TYR A 108 -30.73 -3.00 19.39
CA TYR A 108 -29.71 -3.87 18.86
C TYR A 108 -29.64 -3.92 17.32
N PRO A 109 -30.74 -4.10 16.55
CA PRO A 109 -30.67 -4.25 15.09
C PRO A 109 -30.06 -3.02 14.40
N VAL A 110 -30.38 -1.80 14.85
CA VAL A 110 -29.84 -0.60 14.21
C VAL A 110 -28.37 -0.41 14.52
N VAL A 111 -27.94 -0.68 15.75
CA VAL A 111 -26.52 -0.58 16.13
C VAL A 111 -25.68 -1.58 15.35
N VAL A 112 -26.13 -2.85 15.26
CA VAL A 112 -25.44 -3.89 14.52
C VAL A 112 -25.38 -3.56 13.03
N LEU A 113 -26.52 -3.23 12.40
CA LEU A 113 -26.58 -2.94 10.97
C LEU A 113 -25.66 -1.74 10.61
N ALA A 114 -25.74 -0.66 11.36
CA ALA A 114 -24.95 0.53 11.11
C ALA A 114 -23.44 0.26 11.35
N THR A 115 -23.10 -0.53 12.38
CA THR A 115 -21.73 -0.94 12.65
C THR A 115 -21.16 -1.83 11.54
N LEU A 116 -21.94 -2.80 11.05
CA LEU A 116 -21.54 -3.66 9.92
C LEU A 116 -21.30 -2.84 8.65
N ILE A 117 -22.21 -1.92 8.30
CA ILE A 117 -22.05 -1.05 7.12
C ILE A 117 -20.74 -0.24 7.24
N LYS A 118 -20.48 0.33 8.42
CA LYS A 118 -19.27 1.12 8.65
C LYS A 118 -18.01 0.26 8.63
N PHE A 119 -18.06 -0.94 9.21
CA PHE A 119 -16.97 -1.90 9.20
C PHE A 119 -16.63 -2.35 7.78
N PHE A 120 -17.63 -2.75 6.98
CA PHE A 120 -17.39 -3.15 5.58
C PHE A 120 -16.83 -2.00 4.73
N LYS A 121 -17.32 -0.77 4.91
CA LYS A 121 -16.74 0.40 4.23
C LYS A 121 -15.27 0.62 4.61
N HIS A 122 -14.92 0.44 5.87
CA HIS A 122 -13.54 0.57 6.32
C HIS A 122 -12.67 -0.55 5.76
N TRP A 123 -13.14 -1.79 5.87
CA TRP A 123 -12.45 -2.97 5.34
C TRP A 123 -12.20 -2.87 3.83
N TYR A 124 -13.21 -2.45 3.06
CA TYR A 124 -13.06 -2.25 1.62
C TYR A 124 -12.01 -1.19 1.27
N LYS A 125 -12.03 -0.04 1.96
CA LYS A 125 -11.00 1.00 1.78
C LYS A 125 -9.61 0.52 2.15
N TYR A 126 -9.49 -0.26 3.20
CA TYR A 126 -8.21 -0.84 3.62
C TYR A 126 -7.66 -1.81 2.57
N GLN A 127 -8.52 -2.66 2.01
CA GLN A 127 -8.14 -3.57 0.92
C GLN A 127 -7.67 -2.82 -0.32
N GLN A 128 -8.36 -1.77 -0.74
CA GLN A 128 -7.94 -0.94 -1.87
C GLN A 128 -6.58 -0.27 -1.61
N ALA A 129 -6.37 0.30 -0.42
CA ALA A 129 -5.11 0.94 -0.07
C ALA A 129 -3.94 -0.08 -0.05
N THR A 130 -4.18 -1.29 0.47
CA THR A 130 -3.18 -2.36 0.48
C THR A 130 -2.83 -2.81 -0.94
N GLN A 131 -3.83 -2.98 -1.80
CA GLN A 131 -3.61 -3.33 -3.21
C GLN A 131 -2.78 -2.27 -3.93
N GLN A 132 -3.11 -0.99 -3.73
CA GLN A 132 -2.35 0.12 -4.32
C GLN A 132 -0.89 0.12 -3.87
N LEU A 133 -0.63 -0.11 -2.57
CA LEU A 133 0.74 -0.19 -2.04
C LEU A 133 1.55 -1.34 -2.67
N ILE A 134 0.90 -2.50 -2.91
CA ILE A 134 1.55 -3.64 -3.59
C ILE A 134 1.90 -3.25 -5.04
N GLU A 135 0.99 -2.63 -5.77
CA GLU A 135 1.21 -2.18 -7.16
C GLU A 135 2.32 -1.13 -7.24
N ASP A 136 2.32 -0.14 -6.33
CA ASP A 136 3.35 0.90 -6.26
C ASP A 136 4.73 0.29 -5.92
N LYS A 137 4.78 -0.65 -4.99
CA LYS A 137 6.01 -1.39 -4.65
C LYS A 137 6.55 -2.15 -5.85
N LEU A 138 5.70 -2.93 -6.53
CA LEU A 138 6.09 -3.70 -7.71
C LEU A 138 6.57 -2.79 -8.84
N SER A 139 5.89 -1.67 -9.07
CA SER A 139 6.30 -0.65 -10.05
C SER A 139 7.66 -0.03 -9.71
N ALA A 140 7.91 0.25 -8.42
CA ALA A 140 9.20 0.77 -7.96
C ALA A 140 10.32 -0.28 -8.14
N GLU A 141 10.06 -1.54 -7.82
CA GLU A 141 11.02 -2.64 -8.04
C GLU A 141 11.34 -2.82 -9.53
N LEU A 142 10.32 -2.79 -10.41
CA LEU A 142 10.53 -2.84 -11.86
C LEU A 142 11.32 -1.64 -12.40
N LYS A 143 11.07 -0.43 -11.90
CA LYS A 143 11.86 0.76 -12.26
C LYS A 143 13.30 0.63 -11.79
N PHE A 144 13.50 0.13 -10.56
CA PHE A 144 14.83 -0.12 -10.03
C PHE A 144 15.61 -1.15 -10.87
N LEU A 145 14.99 -2.30 -11.19
CA LEU A 145 15.60 -3.31 -12.06
C LEU A 145 15.93 -2.76 -13.46
N ARG A 146 15.01 -1.98 -14.06
CA ARG A 146 15.27 -1.33 -15.35
C ARG A 146 16.39 -0.29 -15.28
N SER A 147 16.54 0.40 -14.16
CA SER A 147 17.62 1.41 -13.99
C SER A 147 19.01 0.78 -13.86
N GLN A 148 19.09 -0.48 -13.46
CA GLN A 148 20.36 -1.23 -13.43
C GLN A 148 20.89 -1.53 -14.83
N ILE A 149 20.04 -1.56 -15.85
CA ILE A 149 20.47 -1.61 -17.25
C ILE A 149 20.63 -0.16 -17.70
N HIS A 150 21.84 0.26 -18.03
CA HIS A 150 22.13 1.60 -18.57
C HIS A 150 21.61 1.70 -20.03
N PRO A 151 20.37 2.15 -20.30
CA PRO A 151 19.73 2.01 -21.61
C PRO A 151 20.53 2.75 -22.70
N HIS A 152 21.05 3.93 -22.35
CA HIS A 152 21.80 4.76 -23.27
C HIS A 152 23.12 4.08 -23.71
N PHE A 153 23.85 3.46 -22.78
CA PHE A 153 25.04 2.68 -23.09
C PHE A 153 24.71 1.50 -24.02
N LEU A 154 23.66 0.76 -23.68
CA LEU A 154 23.24 -0.39 -24.47
C LEU A 154 22.88 0.01 -25.92
N PHE A 155 22.05 1.05 -26.09
CA PHE A 155 21.68 1.57 -27.41
C PHE A 155 22.90 2.04 -28.19
N ASN A 156 23.82 2.75 -27.56
CA ASN A 156 25.04 3.23 -28.23
C ASN A 156 25.95 2.07 -28.66
N THR A 157 26.13 1.05 -27.81
CA THR A 157 26.91 -0.13 -28.13
C THR A 157 26.28 -0.95 -29.28
N LEU A 158 24.95 -1.11 -29.29
CA LEU A 158 24.23 -1.78 -30.38
C LEU A 158 24.33 -0.99 -31.69
N ASN A 159 24.25 0.33 -31.67
CA ASN A 159 24.44 1.19 -32.84
C ASN A 159 25.86 1.10 -33.40
N ASN A 160 26.87 1.06 -32.51
CA ASN A 160 28.27 0.84 -32.91
C ASN A 160 28.45 -0.55 -33.52
N LEU A 161 27.91 -1.60 -32.91
CA LEU A 161 27.92 -2.95 -33.45
C LEU A 161 27.27 -3.00 -34.85
N TYR A 162 26.14 -2.35 -35.04
CA TYR A 162 25.48 -2.24 -36.35
C TYR A 162 26.41 -1.58 -37.37
N ALA A 163 27.04 -0.49 -37.02
CA ALA A 163 28.00 0.19 -37.90
C ALA A 163 29.22 -0.70 -38.27
N LEU A 164 29.74 -1.45 -37.29
CA LEU A 164 30.85 -2.41 -37.52
C LEU A 164 30.43 -3.58 -38.45
N THR A 165 29.19 -4.08 -38.31
CA THR A 165 28.66 -5.13 -39.16
C THR A 165 28.47 -4.66 -40.63
N LEU A 166 27.97 -3.42 -40.83
CA LEU A 166 27.88 -2.82 -42.17
C LEU A 166 29.24 -2.68 -42.85
N LYS A 167 30.27 -2.33 -42.04
CA LYS A 167 31.65 -2.22 -42.56
C LYS A 167 32.36 -3.57 -42.69
N LYS A 168 31.71 -4.67 -42.33
CA LYS A 168 32.31 -6.02 -42.25
C LYS A 168 33.62 -6.03 -41.44
N SER A 169 33.63 -5.32 -40.34
CA SER A 169 34.81 -5.20 -39.46
C SER A 169 35.05 -6.47 -38.64
N ASP A 170 36.27 -6.92 -38.57
CA ASP A 170 36.68 -8.08 -37.75
C ASP A 170 36.43 -7.87 -36.25
N ASN A 171 36.23 -6.62 -35.81
CA ASN A 171 35.94 -6.29 -34.39
C ASN A 171 34.50 -6.55 -34.01
N ALA A 172 33.57 -6.77 -34.92
CA ALA A 172 32.14 -6.98 -34.60
C ALA A 172 31.90 -8.16 -33.65
N PRO A 173 32.48 -9.36 -33.84
CA PRO A 173 32.34 -10.48 -32.92
C PRO A 173 32.85 -10.18 -31.50
N GLU A 174 33.96 -9.44 -31.39
CA GLU A 174 34.51 -9.05 -30.08
C GLU A 174 33.56 -8.13 -29.32
N VAL A 175 32.94 -7.15 -29.99
CA VAL A 175 31.91 -6.27 -29.38
C VAL A 175 30.72 -7.08 -28.86
N VAL A 176 30.22 -8.07 -29.64
CA VAL A 176 29.13 -8.96 -29.22
C VAL A 176 29.51 -9.72 -27.95
N LEU A 177 30.71 -10.32 -27.92
CA LEU A 177 31.16 -11.11 -26.77
C LEU A 177 31.28 -10.26 -25.51
N LYS A 178 31.93 -9.09 -25.59
CA LYS A 178 32.10 -8.18 -24.46
C LYS A 178 30.78 -7.63 -23.96
N LEU A 179 29.85 -7.28 -24.87
CA LEU A 179 28.50 -6.85 -24.51
C LEU A 179 27.72 -7.97 -23.81
N SER A 180 27.86 -9.21 -24.29
CA SER A 180 27.22 -10.38 -23.66
C SER A 180 27.73 -10.60 -22.23
N HIS A 181 29.05 -10.51 -22.00
CA HIS A 181 29.64 -10.64 -20.66
C HIS A 181 29.16 -9.55 -19.72
N LEU A 182 29.10 -8.31 -20.19
CA LEU A 182 28.63 -7.17 -19.40
C LEU A 182 27.13 -7.32 -19.03
N LEU A 183 26.29 -7.72 -19.98
CA LEU A 183 24.86 -7.98 -19.74
C LEU A 183 24.65 -9.17 -18.80
N ASN A 184 25.45 -10.25 -18.94
CA ASN A 184 25.39 -11.40 -18.02
C ASN A 184 25.68 -10.98 -16.59
N TYR A 185 26.73 -10.20 -16.39
CA TYR A 185 27.06 -9.68 -15.07
C TYR A 185 25.93 -8.81 -14.50
N MET A 186 25.43 -7.82 -15.27
CA MET A 186 24.38 -6.88 -14.85
C MET A 186 23.04 -7.56 -14.57
N LEU A 187 22.70 -8.67 -15.26
CA LEU A 187 21.41 -9.32 -15.10
C LEU A 187 21.41 -10.43 -14.06
N TYR A 188 22.53 -11.13 -13.89
CA TYR A 188 22.58 -12.37 -13.12
C TYR A 188 23.59 -12.35 -11.97
N GLU A 189 24.79 -11.78 -12.15
CA GLU A 189 25.85 -11.86 -11.15
C GLU A 189 25.76 -10.76 -10.09
N CYS A 190 25.21 -9.60 -10.41
CA CYS A 190 25.07 -8.47 -9.49
C CYS A 190 23.91 -8.59 -8.49
N ASN A 191 23.11 -9.67 -8.54
CA ASN A 191 21.94 -9.87 -7.65
C ASN A 191 22.32 -10.42 -6.26
N THR A 192 23.52 -10.07 -5.76
CA THR A 192 24.03 -10.46 -4.45
C THR A 192 24.40 -9.22 -3.65
N GLU A 193 24.42 -9.31 -2.32
CA GLU A 193 24.78 -8.18 -1.47
C GLU A 193 26.23 -7.72 -1.70
N ARG A 194 27.13 -8.66 -2.02
CA ARG A 194 28.54 -8.38 -2.30
C ARG A 194 29.08 -9.32 -3.37
N VAL A 195 30.02 -8.81 -4.17
CA VAL A 195 30.72 -9.54 -5.22
C VAL A 195 32.24 -9.43 -5.01
N PRO A 196 33.07 -10.38 -5.51
CA PRO A 196 34.52 -10.25 -5.52
C PRO A 196 34.94 -9.01 -6.31
N LEU A 197 35.90 -8.24 -5.76
CA LEU A 197 36.40 -7.03 -6.43
C LEU A 197 37.01 -7.34 -7.81
N SER A 198 37.55 -8.54 -8.00
CA SER A 198 38.03 -9.00 -9.31
C SER A 198 36.94 -9.03 -10.38
N LYS A 199 35.69 -9.35 -10.02
CA LYS A 199 34.57 -9.35 -10.92
C LYS A 199 34.13 -7.93 -11.34
N GLU A 200 34.16 -6.97 -10.40
CA GLU A 200 33.91 -5.55 -10.70
C GLU A 200 35.02 -4.99 -11.62
N ILE A 201 36.30 -5.37 -11.38
CA ILE A 201 37.41 -4.97 -12.26
C ILE A 201 37.22 -5.53 -13.68
N GLU A 202 36.83 -6.80 -13.81
CA GLU A 202 36.53 -7.44 -15.10
C GLU A 202 35.39 -6.73 -15.82
N LEU A 203 34.31 -6.38 -15.10
CA LEU A 203 33.18 -5.59 -15.62
C LEU A 203 33.68 -4.26 -16.20
N ILE A 204 34.52 -3.52 -15.44
CA ILE A 204 35.02 -2.21 -15.87
C ILE A 204 35.94 -2.36 -17.07
N GLN A 205 36.81 -3.39 -17.10
CA GLN A 205 37.66 -3.66 -18.24
C GLN A 205 36.87 -3.92 -19.53
N ASN A 206 35.80 -4.70 -19.44
CA ASN A 206 34.90 -4.95 -20.56
C ASN A 206 34.21 -3.66 -21.01
N TYR A 207 33.71 -2.84 -20.05
CA TYR A 207 33.09 -1.56 -20.33
C TYR A 207 34.04 -0.59 -21.06
N VAL A 208 35.23 -0.38 -20.50
CA VAL A 208 36.29 0.48 -21.08
C VAL A 208 36.68 0.00 -22.48
N SER A 209 36.76 -1.30 -22.68
CA SER A 209 37.10 -1.87 -24.01
C SER A 209 35.99 -1.56 -25.05
N LEU A 210 34.73 -1.63 -24.67
CA LEU A 210 33.61 -1.28 -25.54
C LEU A 210 33.59 0.21 -25.87
N GLU A 211 33.89 1.09 -24.89
CA GLU A 211 34.01 2.52 -25.12
C GLU A 211 35.21 2.86 -26.05
N ARG A 212 36.38 2.20 -25.88
CA ARG A 212 37.49 2.35 -26.81
C ARG A 212 37.11 1.99 -28.27
N LEU A 213 36.43 0.88 -28.47
CA LEU A 213 35.94 0.47 -29.78
C LEU A 213 34.92 1.45 -30.37
N ARG A 214 34.15 2.13 -29.51
CA ARG A 214 33.15 3.13 -29.92
C ARG A 214 33.79 4.44 -30.38
N TYR A 215 34.75 4.97 -29.61
CA TYR A 215 35.37 6.26 -29.89
C TYR A 215 36.57 6.16 -30.86
N GLY A 216 37.18 4.97 -30.98
CA GLY A 216 38.32 4.77 -31.86
C GLY A 216 39.54 5.63 -31.44
N GLU A 217 40.28 6.16 -32.43
CA GLU A 217 41.48 6.95 -32.24
C GLU A 217 41.25 8.34 -31.58
N ARG A 218 39.98 8.74 -31.41
CA ARG A 218 39.61 10.02 -30.80
C ARG A 218 39.69 10.03 -29.30
N LEU A 219 39.85 8.87 -28.66
CA LEU A 219 39.87 8.71 -27.21
C LEU A 219 41.04 7.88 -26.76
N ASP A 220 41.96 8.49 -26.02
CA ASP A 220 43.01 7.78 -25.29
C ASP A 220 42.53 7.38 -23.88
N VAL A 221 42.66 6.11 -23.52
CA VAL A 221 42.20 5.60 -22.22
C VAL A 221 43.34 4.85 -21.52
N ALA A 222 43.77 5.37 -20.39
CA ALA A 222 44.64 4.65 -19.46
C ALA A 222 43.78 3.92 -18.40
N PHE A 223 44.03 2.62 -18.24
CA PHE A 223 43.36 1.84 -17.21
C PHE A 223 44.42 1.06 -16.43
N ASN A 224 44.63 1.45 -15.18
CA ASN A 224 45.65 0.89 -14.31
C ASN A 224 45.03 0.26 -13.07
N VAL A 225 45.46 -0.93 -12.70
CA VAL A 225 45.01 -1.61 -11.48
C VAL A 225 46.29 -1.98 -10.70
N SER A 226 46.39 -1.47 -9.46
CA SER A 226 47.52 -1.75 -8.58
C SER A 226 47.04 -2.08 -7.16
N GLY A 227 47.83 -2.84 -6.39
CA GLY A 227 47.52 -3.10 -4.98
C GLY A 227 46.34 -4.06 -4.70
N VAL A 228 45.65 -4.55 -5.70
CA VAL A 228 44.53 -5.46 -5.53
C VAL A 228 45.04 -6.88 -5.30
N SER A 229 45.40 -7.18 -4.05
CA SER A 229 45.79 -8.54 -3.64
C SER A 229 44.80 -9.03 -2.57
N GLY A 230 44.15 -10.18 -2.81
CA GLY A 230 43.29 -10.84 -1.83
C GLY A 230 41.82 -10.94 -2.20
N ASN A 231 41.05 -11.60 -1.33
CA ASN A 231 39.61 -11.82 -1.49
C ASN A 231 38.77 -10.58 -1.05
N HIS A 232 39.04 -9.43 -1.63
CA HIS A 232 38.23 -8.25 -1.35
C HIS A 232 36.85 -8.38 -2.02
N VAL A 233 35.84 -7.94 -1.29
CA VAL A 233 34.45 -7.92 -1.77
C VAL A 233 33.86 -6.49 -1.72
N ILE A 234 33.06 -6.14 -2.69
CA ILE A 234 32.47 -4.81 -2.85
C ILE A 234 30.96 -4.94 -3.18
N ALA A 235 30.21 -3.88 -2.97
CA ALA A 235 28.84 -3.81 -3.48
C ALA A 235 28.86 -3.85 -5.02
N PRO A 236 28.00 -4.68 -5.66
CA PRO A 236 27.99 -4.80 -7.11
C PRO A 236 27.68 -3.46 -7.79
N MET A 237 28.31 -3.23 -8.95
CA MET A 237 28.15 -2.04 -9.80
C MET A 237 28.46 -0.71 -9.10
N LEU A 238 29.22 -0.71 -8.00
CA LEU A 238 29.56 0.52 -7.27
C LEU A 238 30.51 1.43 -8.05
N ILE A 239 31.49 0.87 -8.78
CA ILE A 239 32.52 1.62 -9.49
C ILE A 239 32.05 2.08 -10.86
N LEU A 240 31.23 1.28 -11.53
CA LEU A 240 30.80 1.53 -12.92
C LEU A 240 30.18 2.93 -13.15
N PRO A 241 29.32 3.50 -12.28
CA PRO A 241 28.77 4.83 -12.49
C PRO A 241 29.81 5.95 -12.53
N PHE A 242 30.89 5.82 -11.78
CA PHE A 242 32.00 6.80 -11.79
C PHE A 242 32.77 6.72 -13.10
N VAL A 243 33.04 5.49 -13.57
CA VAL A 243 33.69 5.26 -14.85
C VAL A 243 32.82 5.77 -15.99
N GLU A 244 31.51 5.45 -16.01
CA GLU A 244 30.56 5.95 -17.01
C GLU A 244 30.52 7.47 -17.06
N ASN A 245 30.45 8.14 -15.89
CA ASN A 245 30.47 9.59 -15.81
C ASN A 245 31.76 10.19 -16.37
N SER A 246 32.91 9.53 -16.19
CA SER A 246 34.18 9.97 -16.76
C SER A 246 34.15 9.95 -18.30
N PHE A 247 33.58 8.94 -18.93
CA PHE A 247 33.39 8.90 -20.37
C PHE A 247 32.35 9.93 -20.83
N LYS A 248 31.22 10.06 -20.14
CA LYS A 248 30.17 10.99 -20.52
C LYS A 248 30.60 12.45 -20.50
N HIS A 249 31.40 12.83 -19.52
CA HIS A 249 31.83 14.23 -19.33
C HIS A 249 33.23 14.50 -19.90
N GLY A 250 34.07 13.47 -20.01
CA GLY A 250 35.42 13.60 -20.60
C GLY A 250 35.47 13.56 -22.12
N THR A 251 34.34 13.16 -22.78
CA THR A 251 34.24 13.07 -24.24
C THR A 251 33.14 13.96 -24.81
N SER A 252 32.85 15.09 -24.13
CA SER A 252 31.90 16.10 -24.63
C SER A 252 32.28 16.58 -26.04
N ASP A 253 31.31 17.04 -26.81
CA ASP A 253 31.26 17.31 -28.26
C ASP A 253 32.40 18.16 -28.88
N GLU A 254 33.49 18.38 -28.19
CA GLU A 254 34.64 19.09 -28.72
C GLU A 254 35.53 18.15 -29.55
N THR A 255 35.83 18.56 -30.73
CA THR A 255 36.41 17.85 -31.87
C THR A 255 37.89 17.50 -31.68
N GLU A 256 38.48 17.60 -30.50
CA GLU A 256 39.87 17.29 -30.20
C GLU A 256 40.06 16.02 -29.35
N ASN A 257 41.25 15.41 -29.43
CA ASN A 257 41.56 14.17 -28.76
C ASN A 257 41.30 14.24 -27.25
N SER A 258 40.32 13.46 -26.78
CA SER A 258 40.00 13.33 -25.36
C SER A 258 40.81 12.24 -24.71
N TRP A 259 41.07 12.36 -23.40
CA TRP A 259 41.71 11.31 -22.63
C TRP A 259 40.97 11.01 -21.32
N VAL A 260 41.01 9.75 -20.90
CA VAL A 260 40.43 9.29 -19.62
C VAL A 260 41.45 8.43 -18.92
N SER A 261 41.78 8.72 -17.66
CA SER A 261 42.60 7.87 -16.80
C SER A 261 41.76 7.30 -15.68
N ILE A 262 41.85 5.97 -15.51
CA ILE A 262 41.18 5.22 -14.46
C ILE A 262 42.24 4.44 -13.70
N ASP A 263 42.46 4.83 -12.46
CA ASP A 263 43.47 4.22 -11.58
C ASP A 263 42.75 3.61 -10.36
N LEU A 264 42.90 2.29 -10.18
CA LEU A 264 42.38 1.52 -9.04
C LEU A 264 43.58 1.06 -8.20
N SER A 265 43.68 1.54 -6.94
CA SER A 265 44.80 1.25 -6.03
C SER A 265 44.31 0.86 -4.62
#